data_a0d76bd85ffdf0333e3d7901ec59c4c4
#
_entry.id   a0d76bd85ffdf0333e3d7901ec59c4c4
#
_cell.length_a   1.000
_cell.length_b   1.000
_cell.length_c   1.000
_cell.angle_alpha   90.00
_cell.angle_beta   90.00
_cell.angle_gamma   90.00
#
_symmetry.space_group_name_H-M   'P 1'
#
loop_
_entity.id
_entity.type
_entity.pdbx_description
1 polymer ?
#
loop_
_entity_poly.entity_id
_entity_poly.type
_entity_poly.pdbx_seq_one_letter_code
_entity_poly.pdbx_strand_id
1 'polypeptide(L)'
;AFQIQRQGDKAFPAFREPGRWFDSEDGRYLFIFDLAGNQVVNPAFPELEGVNRLDWRDTWGKPVFRMAIDKLSPEGENRSRWWTHYLWPRPGSSKPEWKSVYLVRAQAPSGAYYIVASGLYGLTPERTFIEQLVADAADLVTRQGSAAFELISSRDNPFVFGEVGVFVMDAEGIEQANSVFPDFIGRNLLDPSFPGHEEVRRQLDFARDQGPGWITSRWPGIAGELAIYLRRIEAGGKAWIVGGWMPKPPAKDEPWRASSLSAAKLAP
;
A
#
# COMPACT_ATOMS: atom_id res chain seq x y z
N ALA A 1 -6.46 8.97 18.76
CA ALA A 1 -7.31 7.86 19.20
C ALA A 1 -7.66 7.98 20.70
N PHE A 2 -6.66 8.03 21.60
CA PHE A 2 -6.87 8.02 23.05
C PHE A 2 -7.82 9.12 23.57
N GLN A 3 -7.74 10.36 23.08
CA GLN A 3 -8.65 11.44 23.48
C GLN A 3 -10.11 11.14 23.06
N ILE A 4 -10.32 10.57 21.90
CA ILE A 4 -11.66 10.16 21.43
C ILE A 4 -12.22 9.04 22.31
N GLN A 5 -11.40 8.07 22.70
CA GLN A 5 -11.82 6.99 23.61
C GLN A 5 -12.28 7.52 24.97
N ARG A 6 -11.72 8.63 25.45
CA ARG A 6 -12.07 9.22 26.75
C ARG A 6 -13.21 10.25 26.68
N GLN A 7 -13.27 11.04 25.62
CA GLN A 7 -14.08 12.26 25.54
C GLN A 7 -15.10 12.23 24.40
N GLY A 8 -15.00 11.25 23.48
CA GLY A 8 -15.81 11.23 22.26
C GLY A 8 -15.64 12.49 21.42
N ASP A 9 -16.73 12.99 20.90
CA ASP A 9 -16.81 14.17 20.01
C ASP A 9 -16.31 15.45 20.69
N LYS A 10 -16.35 15.51 22.03
CA LYS A 10 -15.82 16.65 22.81
C LYS A 10 -14.31 16.85 22.61
N ALA A 11 -13.60 15.85 22.09
CA ALA A 11 -12.18 15.95 21.74
C ALA A 11 -11.93 16.68 20.41
N PHE A 12 -12.92 16.79 19.50
CA PHE A 12 -12.71 17.30 18.14
C PHE A 12 -12.24 18.75 18.07
N PRO A 13 -12.73 19.70 18.90
CA PRO A 13 -12.21 21.08 18.88
C PRO A 13 -10.70 21.16 19.10
N ALA A 14 -10.16 20.34 20.03
CA ALA A 14 -8.74 20.34 20.33
C ALA A 14 -7.86 19.85 19.17
N PHE A 15 -8.41 19.07 18.23
CA PHE A 15 -7.67 18.61 17.05
C PHE A 15 -7.59 19.66 15.95
N ARG A 16 -8.37 20.75 16.04
CA ARG A 16 -8.33 21.88 15.12
C ARG A 16 -7.39 23.00 15.56
N GLU A 17 -6.87 22.93 16.79
CA GLU A 17 -5.93 23.91 17.31
C GLU A 17 -4.63 23.91 16.49
N PRO A 18 -4.17 25.09 16.02
CA PRO A 18 -2.93 25.20 15.25
C PRO A 18 -1.70 24.75 16.05
N GLY A 19 -0.68 24.25 15.34
CA GLY A 19 0.66 23.98 15.89
C GLY A 19 0.82 22.63 16.61
N ARG A 20 -0.27 21.93 16.94
CA ARG A 20 -0.18 20.62 17.60
C ARG A 20 -0.52 19.44 16.68
N TRP A 21 -1.55 19.60 15.87
CA TRP A 21 -2.12 18.52 15.05
C TRP A 21 -2.08 18.84 13.57
N PHE A 22 -1.59 20.01 13.24
CA PHE A 22 -1.34 20.49 11.90
C PHE A 22 -0.05 21.32 11.88
N ASP A 23 0.87 20.90 11.04
CA ASP A 23 2.11 21.60 10.73
C ASP A 23 2.09 21.98 9.25
N SER A 24 2.02 23.29 8.97
CA SER A 24 1.95 23.80 7.60
C SER A 24 3.30 23.73 6.88
N GLU A 25 4.42 23.67 7.60
CA GLU A 25 5.75 23.68 7.00
C GLU A 25 6.10 22.33 6.36
N ASP A 26 5.86 21.23 7.10
CA ASP A 26 6.13 19.88 6.59
C ASP A 26 4.88 19.15 6.06
N GLY A 27 3.71 19.77 6.18
CA GLY A 27 2.44 19.27 5.68
C GLY A 27 1.88 18.11 6.50
N ARG A 28 2.36 17.90 7.73
CA ARG A 28 1.80 16.89 8.64
C ARG A 28 0.51 17.39 9.25
N TYR A 29 -0.51 16.54 9.21
CA TYR A 29 -1.77 16.83 9.89
C TYR A 29 -2.50 15.55 10.29
N LEU A 30 -3.37 15.70 11.27
CA LEU A 30 -4.30 14.69 11.69
C LEU A 30 -5.64 14.96 11.02
N PHE A 31 -6.33 13.91 10.58
CA PHE A 31 -7.71 13.99 10.15
C PHE A 31 -8.51 12.82 10.70
N ILE A 32 -9.82 13.00 10.83
CA ILE A 32 -10.72 12.02 11.45
C ILE A 32 -11.96 11.89 10.59
N PHE A 33 -12.42 10.66 10.41
CA PHE A 33 -13.69 10.35 9.76
C PHE A 33 -14.42 9.22 10.50
N ASP A 34 -15.74 9.17 10.34
CA ASP A 34 -16.59 8.11 10.89
C ASP A 34 -16.63 6.88 9.96
N LEU A 35 -17.30 5.80 10.40
CA LEU A 35 -17.45 4.59 9.59
C LEU A 35 -18.44 4.73 8.43
N ALA A 36 -19.21 5.81 8.35
CA ALA A 36 -20.01 6.16 7.18
C ALA A 36 -19.21 6.92 6.11
N GLY A 37 -17.95 7.28 6.41
CA GLY A 37 -17.07 8.02 5.51
C GLY A 37 -17.19 9.54 5.61
N ASN A 38 -17.91 10.08 6.59
CA ASN A 38 -17.99 11.52 6.79
C ASN A 38 -16.73 12.03 7.49
N GLN A 39 -16.11 13.05 6.93
CA GLN A 39 -14.93 13.67 7.51
C GLN A 39 -15.34 14.61 8.65
N VAL A 40 -14.94 14.31 9.89
CA VAL A 40 -15.37 15.05 11.08
C VAL A 40 -14.34 16.06 11.58
N VAL A 41 -13.07 15.84 11.29
CA VAL A 41 -11.97 16.77 11.59
C VAL A 41 -10.96 16.74 10.46
N ASN A 42 -10.58 17.90 9.93
CA ASN A 42 -9.47 18.07 9.00
C ASN A 42 -8.91 19.48 9.04
N PRO A 43 -7.99 19.81 9.96
CA PRO A 43 -7.47 21.16 10.11
C PRO A 43 -6.68 21.68 8.90
N ALA A 44 -6.16 20.78 8.06
CA ALA A 44 -5.42 21.15 6.85
C ALA A 44 -6.33 21.44 5.65
N PHE A 45 -7.54 20.90 5.65
CA PHE A 45 -8.55 21.06 4.60
C PHE A 45 -9.93 21.20 5.26
N PRO A 46 -10.20 22.30 5.96
CA PRO A 46 -11.42 22.47 6.75
C PRO A 46 -12.70 22.44 5.88
N GLU A 47 -12.59 22.77 4.60
CA GLU A 47 -13.69 22.67 3.63
C GLU A 47 -14.18 21.24 3.39
N LEU A 48 -13.40 20.23 3.79
CA LEU A 48 -13.77 18.83 3.70
C LEU A 48 -14.52 18.32 4.94
N GLU A 49 -14.54 19.07 6.03
CA GLU A 49 -15.30 18.69 7.21
C GLU A 49 -16.80 18.67 6.91
N GLY A 50 -17.47 17.60 7.35
CA GLY A 50 -18.87 17.32 7.03
C GLY A 50 -19.10 16.69 5.65
N VAL A 51 -18.09 16.60 4.80
CA VAL A 51 -18.21 15.97 3.48
C VAL A 51 -18.06 14.45 3.60
N ASN A 52 -18.97 13.71 2.96
CA ASN A 52 -18.84 12.26 2.84
C ASN A 52 -17.80 11.93 1.76
N ARG A 53 -16.83 11.12 2.13
CA ARG A 53 -15.71 10.72 1.27
C ARG A 53 -15.67 9.21 1.01
N LEU A 54 -16.72 8.49 1.35
CA LEU A 54 -16.74 7.02 1.24
C LEU A 54 -16.39 6.54 -0.17
N ASP A 55 -16.94 7.19 -1.19
CA ASP A 55 -16.71 6.83 -2.60
C ASP A 55 -15.60 7.64 -3.28
N TRP A 56 -14.91 8.50 -2.52
CA TRP A 56 -13.80 9.26 -3.07
C TRP A 56 -12.64 8.32 -3.47
N ARG A 57 -12.06 8.63 -4.63
CA ARG A 57 -10.91 7.92 -5.18
C ARG A 57 -9.77 8.89 -5.44
N ASP A 58 -8.54 8.43 -5.26
CA ASP A 58 -7.38 9.20 -5.68
C ASP A 58 -7.24 9.21 -7.22
N THR A 59 -6.23 9.91 -7.74
CA THR A 59 -6.01 10.03 -9.19
C THR A 59 -5.65 8.72 -9.89
N TRP A 60 -5.34 7.66 -9.13
CA TRP A 60 -5.14 6.30 -9.62
C TRP A 60 -6.39 5.42 -9.49
N GLY A 61 -7.49 5.98 -8.98
CA GLY A 61 -8.75 5.27 -8.79
C GLY A 61 -8.89 4.59 -7.43
N LYS A 62 -7.91 4.71 -6.51
CA LYS A 62 -7.92 4.01 -5.22
C LYS A 62 -9.01 4.52 -4.28
N PRO A 63 -9.96 3.67 -3.82
CA PRO A 63 -11.07 4.06 -2.95
C PRO A 63 -10.63 4.09 -1.48
N VAL A 64 -9.82 5.07 -1.11
CA VAL A 64 -9.03 5.12 0.14
C VAL A 64 -9.88 5.00 1.39
N PHE A 65 -11.01 5.74 1.47
CA PHE A 65 -11.87 5.75 2.66
C PHE A 65 -12.62 4.44 2.82
N ARG A 66 -13.18 3.90 1.73
CA ARG A 66 -13.84 2.60 1.73
C ARG A 66 -12.90 1.49 2.20
N MET A 67 -11.69 1.45 1.64
CA MET A 67 -10.69 0.47 2.05
C MET A 67 -10.31 0.59 3.53
N ALA A 68 -10.13 1.82 4.04
CA ALA A 68 -9.82 2.05 5.44
C ALA A 68 -10.95 1.55 6.36
N ILE A 69 -12.20 1.77 5.96
CA ILE A 69 -13.37 1.28 6.70
C ILE A 69 -13.43 -0.25 6.65
N ASP A 70 -13.24 -0.86 5.48
CA ASP A 70 -13.23 -2.33 5.33
C ASP A 70 -12.14 -3.00 6.18
N LYS A 71 -10.97 -2.35 6.31
CA LYS A 71 -9.86 -2.85 7.15
C LYS A 71 -10.10 -2.65 8.64
N LEU A 72 -10.68 -1.52 9.04
CA LEU A 72 -10.68 -1.07 10.42
C LEU A 72 -12.03 -1.18 11.12
N SER A 73 -13.18 -1.27 10.41
CA SER A 73 -14.47 -1.42 11.06
C SER A 73 -14.61 -2.77 11.75
N PRO A 74 -15.44 -2.85 12.82
CA PRO A 74 -15.76 -4.13 13.47
C PRO A 74 -16.43 -5.14 12.53
N GLU A 75 -17.21 -4.65 11.56
CA GLU A 75 -17.94 -5.43 10.56
C GLU A 75 -17.03 -5.87 9.39
N GLY A 76 -15.87 -5.22 9.23
CA GLY A 76 -14.88 -5.55 8.22
C GLY A 76 -13.80 -6.51 8.72
N GLU A 77 -12.53 -6.24 8.41
CA GLU A 77 -11.42 -7.08 8.89
C GLU A 77 -11.09 -6.87 10.38
N ASN A 78 -11.77 -5.93 11.02
CA ASN A 78 -11.66 -5.62 12.45
C ASN A 78 -10.24 -5.35 12.95
N ARG A 79 -9.37 -4.77 12.11
CA ARG A 79 -8.04 -4.36 12.52
C ARG A 79 -8.14 -3.13 13.44
N SER A 80 -7.23 -3.00 14.39
CA SER A 80 -7.14 -1.81 15.24
C SER A 80 -6.38 -0.66 14.58
N ARG A 81 -5.54 -0.97 13.60
CA ARG A 81 -4.64 -0.04 12.89
C ARG A 81 -4.28 -0.56 11.51
N TRP A 82 -3.94 0.37 10.60
CA TRP A 82 -3.55 0.04 9.24
C TRP A 82 -2.70 1.14 8.62
N TRP A 83 -1.83 0.80 7.65
CA TRP A 83 -1.12 1.71 6.79
C TRP A 83 -1.72 1.70 5.40
N THR A 84 -1.82 2.89 4.78
CA THR A 84 -2.16 3.00 3.35
C THR A 84 -1.35 4.09 2.68
N HIS A 85 -1.23 4.00 1.36
CA HIS A 85 -0.51 4.95 0.52
C HIS A 85 -1.43 5.36 -0.62
N TYR A 86 -1.53 6.67 -0.90
CA TYR A 86 -2.39 7.21 -1.94
C TYR A 86 -1.93 8.60 -2.37
N LEU A 87 -2.45 9.07 -3.51
CA LEU A 87 -2.16 10.41 -4.03
C LEU A 87 -3.10 11.44 -3.40
N TRP A 88 -2.50 12.43 -2.74
CA TRP A 88 -3.22 13.53 -2.09
C TRP A 88 -2.39 14.82 -2.19
N PRO A 89 -2.99 16.00 -2.41
CA PRO A 89 -2.24 17.25 -2.42
C PRO A 89 -1.70 17.60 -1.03
N ARG A 90 -0.55 18.27 -0.99
CA ARG A 90 -0.10 18.94 0.25
C ARG A 90 -1.04 20.09 0.59
N PRO A 91 -1.15 20.48 1.87
CA PRO A 91 -1.82 21.72 2.23
C PRO A 91 -1.27 22.91 1.42
N GLY A 92 -2.16 23.70 0.83
CA GLY A 92 -1.79 24.83 -0.03
C GLY A 92 -1.36 24.48 -1.46
N SER A 93 -1.40 23.22 -1.87
CA SER A 93 -1.11 22.75 -3.23
C SER A 93 -2.31 22.07 -3.85
N SER A 94 -2.44 22.16 -5.17
CA SER A 94 -3.42 21.36 -5.93
C SER A 94 -2.79 20.12 -6.59
N LYS A 95 -1.45 19.98 -6.54
CA LYS A 95 -0.73 18.88 -7.17
C LYS A 95 -0.74 17.66 -6.24
N PRO A 96 -1.30 16.51 -6.66
CA PRO A 96 -1.25 15.29 -5.88
C PRO A 96 0.18 14.75 -5.75
N GLU A 97 0.54 14.35 -4.55
CA GLU A 97 1.80 13.68 -4.22
C GLU A 97 1.52 12.41 -3.42
N TRP A 98 2.45 11.46 -3.47
CA TRP A 98 2.35 10.25 -2.67
C TRP A 98 2.38 10.58 -1.17
N LYS A 99 1.33 10.16 -0.49
CA LYS A 99 1.14 10.30 0.95
C LYS A 99 1.02 8.93 1.59
N SER A 100 1.83 8.68 2.60
CA SER A 100 1.74 7.49 3.45
C SER A 100 0.98 7.84 4.71
N VAL A 101 -0.07 7.10 5.03
CA VAL A 101 -1.00 7.41 6.12
C VAL A 101 -1.12 6.23 7.06
N TYR A 102 -0.93 6.51 8.35
CA TYR A 102 -1.22 5.61 9.44
C TYR A 102 -2.60 5.89 10.01
N LEU A 103 -3.40 4.85 10.12
CA LEU A 103 -4.79 4.93 10.57
C LEU A 103 -4.97 4.08 11.82
N VAL A 104 -5.74 4.59 12.77
CA VAL A 104 -6.08 3.90 14.02
C VAL A 104 -7.58 4.04 14.27
N ARG A 105 -8.24 2.92 14.55
CA ARG A 105 -9.63 2.93 15.00
C ARG A 105 -9.71 3.39 16.45
N ALA A 106 -10.68 4.24 16.76
CA ALA A 106 -11.03 4.66 18.10
C ALA A 106 -12.52 4.49 18.33
N GLN A 107 -12.91 3.91 19.48
CA GLN A 107 -14.29 3.85 19.90
C GLN A 107 -14.55 4.92 20.97
N ALA A 108 -15.53 5.77 20.74
CA ALA A 108 -15.98 6.77 21.70
C ALA A 108 -16.80 6.14 22.84
N PRO A 109 -16.95 6.82 23.99
CA PRO A 109 -17.82 6.33 25.08
C PRO A 109 -19.29 6.14 24.71
N SER A 110 -19.75 6.82 23.64
CA SER A 110 -21.08 6.65 23.05
C SER A 110 -21.26 5.32 22.28
N GLY A 111 -20.16 4.57 22.05
CA GLY A 111 -20.14 3.40 21.19
C GLY A 111 -19.80 3.72 19.73
N ALA A 112 -19.81 4.98 19.31
CA ALA A 112 -19.46 5.38 17.95
C ALA A 112 -17.98 5.11 17.65
N TYR A 113 -17.69 4.67 16.41
CA TYR A 113 -16.33 4.44 15.94
C TYR A 113 -15.86 5.56 15.02
N TYR A 114 -14.59 5.91 15.17
CA TYR A 114 -13.89 6.87 14.34
C TYR A 114 -12.56 6.28 13.87
N ILE A 115 -12.13 6.71 12.70
CA ILE A 115 -10.80 6.42 12.17
C ILE A 115 -9.99 7.71 12.27
N VAL A 116 -8.93 7.65 13.08
CA VAL A 116 -7.96 8.74 13.27
C VAL A 116 -6.77 8.47 12.38
N ALA A 117 -6.45 9.40 11.51
CA ALA A 117 -5.44 9.25 10.50
C ALA A 117 -4.42 10.40 10.54
N SER A 118 -3.17 10.08 10.31
CA SER A 118 -2.09 11.06 10.10
C SER A 118 -1.10 10.53 9.08
N GLY A 119 -0.53 11.40 8.27
CA GLY A 119 0.34 10.96 7.19
C GLY A 119 1.48 11.91 6.89
N LEU A 120 2.44 11.38 6.15
CA LEU A 120 3.64 12.06 5.69
C LEU A 120 3.72 11.99 4.17
N TYR A 121 4.31 13.02 3.57
CA TYR A 121 4.62 13.08 2.14
C TYR A 121 6.10 12.78 1.88
N GLY A 122 6.40 12.31 0.69
CA GLY A 122 7.77 12.10 0.24
C GLY A 122 8.52 10.99 0.98
N LEU A 123 7.79 10.07 1.64
CA LEU A 123 8.42 8.86 2.18
C LEU A 123 8.92 7.98 1.04
N THR A 124 10.14 7.48 1.20
CA THR A 124 10.65 6.38 0.37
C THR A 124 10.08 5.06 0.89
N PRO A 125 9.80 4.08 0.01
CA PRO A 125 9.38 2.77 0.44
C PRO A 125 10.42 2.15 1.38
N GLU A 126 9.95 1.61 2.51
CA GLU A 126 10.75 0.85 3.45
C GLU A 126 10.39 -0.64 3.37
N ARG A 127 11.30 -1.50 3.80
CA ARG A 127 11.09 -2.96 3.80
C ARG A 127 9.79 -3.38 4.49
N THR A 128 9.48 -2.77 5.63
CA THR A 128 8.25 -3.06 6.40
C THR A 128 6.98 -2.76 5.61
N PHE A 129 6.98 -1.77 4.72
CA PHE A 129 5.84 -1.49 3.85
C PHE A 129 5.65 -2.58 2.80
N ILE A 130 6.74 -3.04 2.20
CA ILE A 130 6.68 -4.11 1.19
C ILE A 130 6.23 -5.42 1.85
N GLU A 131 6.78 -5.76 3.02
CA GLU A 131 6.37 -6.93 3.79
C GLU A 131 4.87 -6.89 4.12
N GLN A 132 4.34 -5.72 4.50
CA GLN A 132 2.92 -5.54 4.78
C GLN A 132 2.05 -5.67 3.52
N LEU A 133 2.47 -5.05 2.40
CA LEU A 133 1.76 -5.18 1.12
C LEU A 133 1.68 -6.63 0.65
N VAL A 134 2.80 -7.35 0.73
CA VAL A 134 2.87 -8.77 0.36
C VAL A 134 2.03 -9.62 1.32
N ALA A 135 2.05 -9.33 2.61
CA ALA A 135 1.22 -10.04 3.58
C ALA A 135 -0.27 -9.84 3.30
N ASP A 136 -0.71 -8.61 3.07
CA ASP A 136 -2.11 -8.29 2.76
C ASP A 136 -2.57 -8.92 1.44
N ALA A 137 -1.72 -8.95 0.41
CA ALA A 137 -2.00 -9.62 -0.86
C ALA A 137 -2.06 -11.15 -0.68
N ALA A 138 -1.12 -11.72 0.07
CA ALA A 138 -1.10 -13.14 0.37
C ALA A 138 -2.37 -13.59 1.13
N ASP A 139 -2.79 -12.82 2.12
CA ASP A 139 -4.03 -13.07 2.87
C ASP A 139 -5.27 -12.96 1.96
N LEU A 140 -5.27 -12.01 1.01
CA LEU A 140 -6.35 -11.88 0.03
C LEU A 140 -6.41 -13.11 -0.89
N VAL A 141 -5.28 -13.54 -1.45
CA VAL A 141 -5.20 -14.75 -2.29
C VAL A 141 -5.61 -16.00 -1.50
N THR A 142 -5.20 -16.11 -0.24
CA THR A 142 -5.57 -17.25 0.61
C THR A 142 -7.08 -17.33 0.83
N ARG A 143 -7.76 -16.18 0.98
CA ARG A 143 -9.23 -16.13 1.21
C ARG A 143 -10.04 -16.28 -0.07
N GLN A 144 -9.59 -15.72 -1.18
CA GLN A 144 -10.38 -15.58 -2.41
C GLN A 144 -9.86 -16.40 -3.59
N GLY A 145 -8.69 -17.03 -3.45
CA GLY A 145 -8.07 -17.77 -4.54
C GLY A 145 -7.78 -16.87 -5.74
N SER A 146 -8.02 -17.38 -6.95
CA SER A 146 -7.80 -16.66 -8.21
C SER A 146 -8.68 -15.40 -8.39
N ALA A 147 -9.80 -15.27 -7.68
CA ALA A 147 -10.61 -14.04 -7.72
C ALA A 147 -9.84 -12.81 -7.18
N ALA A 148 -8.81 -13.03 -6.35
CA ALA A 148 -7.95 -11.97 -5.85
C ALA A 148 -7.07 -11.35 -6.95
N PHE A 149 -6.77 -12.08 -8.02
CA PHE A 149 -5.80 -11.63 -9.04
C PHE A 149 -6.28 -10.40 -9.81
N GLU A 150 -7.55 -10.35 -10.17
CA GLU A 150 -8.14 -9.18 -10.79
C GLU A 150 -8.06 -7.95 -9.88
N LEU A 151 -8.39 -8.13 -8.60
CA LEU A 151 -8.31 -7.05 -7.62
C LEU A 151 -6.87 -6.55 -7.41
N ILE A 152 -5.88 -7.47 -7.33
CA ILE A 152 -4.47 -7.11 -7.18
C ILE A 152 -3.96 -6.36 -8.42
N SER A 153 -4.42 -6.73 -9.61
CA SER A 153 -3.99 -6.15 -10.89
C SER A 153 -4.78 -4.89 -11.29
N SER A 154 -5.89 -4.60 -10.62
CA SER A 154 -6.71 -3.44 -10.94
C SER A 154 -6.01 -2.13 -10.53
N ARG A 155 -6.35 -1.01 -11.19
CA ARG A 155 -5.87 0.32 -10.79
C ARG A 155 -6.40 0.76 -9.42
N ASP A 156 -7.54 0.20 -9.00
CA ASP A 156 -8.18 0.48 -7.71
C ASP A 156 -7.56 -0.28 -6.54
N ASN A 157 -6.43 -0.97 -6.76
CA ASN A 157 -5.85 -1.86 -5.77
C ASN A 157 -5.11 -1.12 -4.65
N PRO A 158 -5.09 -1.72 -3.43
CA PRO A 158 -4.35 -1.18 -2.30
C PRO A 158 -2.84 -1.45 -2.35
N PHE A 159 -2.37 -2.25 -3.33
CA PHE A 159 -1.04 -2.87 -3.33
C PHE A 159 -0.01 -2.08 -4.13
N VAL A 160 -0.25 -0.79 -4.37
CA VAL A 160 0.68 0.11 -5.09
C VAL A 160 1.11 1.27 -4.20
N PHE A 161 2.41 1.56 -4.21
CA PHE A 161 2.98 2.77 -3.62
C PHE A 161 4.14 3.28 -4.49
N GLY A 162 3.91 4.37 -5.21
CA GLY A 162 4.87 4.85 -6.19
C GLY A 162 5.08 3.83 -7.32
N GLU A 163 6.33 3.46 -7.53
CA GLU A 163 6.73 2.43 -8.50
C GLU A 163 6.80 1.02 -7.88
N VAL A 164 6.43 0.91 -6.59
CA VAL A 164 6.46 -0.33 -5.83
C VAL A 164 5.10 -0.98 -5.86
N GLY A 165 5.06 -2.27 -6.07
CA GLY A 165 3.83 -3.03 -6.11
C GLY A 165 4.00 -4.48 -5.72
N VAL A 166 2.94 -5.25 -5.93
CA VAL A 166 2.88 -6.67 -5.62
C VAL A 166 2.62 -7.45 -6.91
N PHE A 167 3.19 -8.63 -6.98
CA PHE A 167 2.90 -9.63 -8.01
C PHE A 167 2.51 -10.97 -7.39
N VAL A 168 1.82 -11.79 -8.16
CA VAL A 168 1.50 -13.18 -7.82
C VAL A 168 1.90 -14.06 -8.99
N MET A 169 2.67 -15.09 -8.71
CA MET A 169 3.16 -16.05 -9.69
C MET A 169 2.87 -17.48 -9.20
N ASP A 170 2.59 -18.39 -10.12
CA ASP A 170 2.50 -19.81 -9.77
C ASP A 170 3.89 -20.49 -9.69
N ALA A 171 3.89 -21.77 -9.32
CA ALA A 171 5.12 -22.54 -9.19
C ALA A 171 5.80 -22.84 -10.54
N GLU A 172 5.07 -22.71 -11.64
CA GLU A 172 5.52 -22.88 -13.02
C GLU A 172 6.09 -21.59 -13.62
N GLY A 173 6.07 -20.48 -12.86
CA GLY A 173 6.61 -19.17 -13.28
C GLY A 173 5.66 -18.37 -14.15
N ILE A 174 4.37 -18.72 -14.19
CA ILE A 174 3.37 -17.92 -14.90
C ILE A 174 2.86 -16.84 -13.96
N GLU A 175 3.00 -15.58 -14.38
CA GLU A 175 2.51 -14.45 -13.61
C GLU A 175 0.98 -14.35 -13.70
N GLN A 176 0.31 -14.34 -12.56
CA GLN A 176 -1.15 -14.36 -12.47
C GLN A 176 -1.73 -13.00 -12.14
N ALA A 177 -0.97 -12.17 -11.41
CA ALA A 177 -1.35 -10.81 -11.07
C ALA A 177 -0.13 -9.92 -10.92
N ASN A 178 -0.26 -8.65 -11.34
CA ASN A 178 0.77 -7.64 -11.12
C ASN A 178 0.12 -6.25 -11.01
N SER A 179 0.40 -5.58 -9.92
CA SER A 179 -0.21 -4.29 -9.61
C SER A 179 0.39 -3.10 -10.38
N VAL A 180 1.59 -3.27 -10.97
CA VAL A 180 2.33 -2.21 -11.67
C VAL A 180 2.61 -2.54 -13.12
N PHE A 181 2.92 -3.81 -13.43
CA PHE A 181 3.31 -4.27 -14.77
C PHE A 181 2.31 -5.30 -15.32
N PRO A 182 1.12 -4.86 -15.75
CA PRO A 182 0.08 -5.78 -16.23
C PRO A 182 0.50 -6.59 -17.48
N ASP A 183 1.49 -6.12 -18.24
CA ASP A 183 2.00 -6.79 -19.43
C ASP A 183 2.69 -8.14 -19.14
N PHE A 184 3.02 -8.41 -17.88
CA PHE A 184 3.58 -9.71 -17.49
C PHE A 184 2.50 -10.75 -17.17
N ILE A 185 1.25 -10.34 -16.94
CA ILE A 185 0.16 -11.24 -16.59
C ILE A 185 -0.08 -12.26 -17.73
N GLY A 186 -0.14 -13.54 -17.37
CA GLY A 186 -0.30 -14.66 -18.27
C GLY A 186 0.98 -15.10 -18.98
N ARG A 187 2.10 -14.42 -18.80
CA ARG A 187 3.38 -14.84 -19.38
C ARG A 187 4.07 -15.89 -18.50
N ASN A 188 4.68 -16.85 -19.15
CA ASN A 188 5.65 -17.74 -18.50
C ASN A 188 7.00 -17.03 -18.41
N LEU A 189 7.33 -16.54 -17.23
CA LEU A 189 8.57 -15.80 -17.00
C LEU A 189 9.81 -16.71 -16.85
N LEU A 190 9.62 -18.05 -16.85
CA LEU A 190 10.70 -19.04 -16.94
C LEU A 190 11.06 -19.41 -18.38
N ASP A 191 10.30 -18.93 -19.38
CA ASP A 191 10.64 -19.15 -20.78
C ASP A 191 12.04 -18.59 -21.07
N PRO A 192 12.96 -19.36 -21.69
CA PRO A 192 14.31 -18.89 -22.01
C PRO A 192 14.36 -17.64 -22.90
N SER A 193 13.30 -17.34 -23.64
CA SER A 193 13.19 -16.09 -24.41
C SER A 193 12.91 -14.86 -23.53
N PHE A 194 12.46 -15.05 -22.29
CA PHE A 194 12.27 -13.95 -21.35
C PHE A 194 13.61 -13.54 -20.75
N PRO A 195 14.05 -12.29 -20.93
CA PRO A 195 15.41 -11.89 -20.53
C PRO A 195 15.71 -12.04 -19.02
N GLY A 196 14.67 -12.08 -18.17
CA GLY A 196 14.75 -12.23 -16.71
C GLY A 196 14.57 -13.65 -16.19
N HIS A 197 14.48 -14.68 -17.05
CA HIS A 197 14.06 -16.03 -16.66
C HIS A 197 14.94 -16.66 -15.55
N GLU A 198 16.24 -16.42 -15.55
CA GLU A 198 17.15 -16.92 -14.50
C GLU A 198 16.88 -16.23 -13.14
N GLU A 199 16.54 -14.96 -13.14
CA GLU A 199 16.18 -14.25 -11.92
C GLU A 199 14.84 -14.76 -11.36
N VAL A 200 13.87 -15.05 -12.22
CA VAL A 200 12.60 -15.66 -11.83
C VAL A 200 12.81 -17.06 -11.26
N ARG A 201 13.66 -17.88 -11.87
CA ARG A 201 14.03 -19.20 -11.36
C ARG A 201 14.59 -19.11 -9.95
N ARG A 202 15.52 -18.18 -9.73
CA ARG A 202 16.14 -17.94 -8.43
C ARG A 202 15.13 -17.47 -7.38
N GLN A 203 14.16 -16.67 -7.77
CA GLN A 203 13.06 -16.21 -6.89
C GLN A 203 12.16 -17.38 -6.46
N LEU A 204 11.77 -18.25 -7.41
CA LEU A 204 10.95 -19.43 -7.14
C LEU A 204 11.69 -20.42 -6.22
N ASP A 205 12.95 -20.69 -6.50
CA ASP A 205 13.79 -21.56 -5.67
C ASP A 205 13.92 -21.00 -4.26
N PHE A 206 14.18 -19.70 -4.12
CA PHE A 206 14.25 -19.05 -2.82
C PHE A 206 12.92 -19.17 -2.05
N ALA A 207 11.80 -18.85 -2.68
CA ALA A 207 10.48 -18.89 -2.03
C ALA A 207 10.08 -20.32 -1.62
N ARG A 208 10.52 -21.35 -2.39
CA ARG A 208 10.29 -22.76 -2.07
C ARG A 208 11.15 -23.22 -0.89
N ASP A 209 12.43 -22.90 -0.89
CA ASP A 209 13.43 -23.54 -0.04
C ASP A 209 13.73 -22.76 1.26
N GLN A 210 13.56 -21.42 1.24
CA GLN A 210 13.94 -20.54 2.35
C GLN A 210 12.72 -19.99 3.12
N GLY A 211 11.52 -20.07 2.54
CA GLY A 211 10.31 -19.46 3.10
C GLY A 211 10.24 -17.93 2.89
N PRO A 212 9.43 -17.21 3.67
CA PRO A 212 9.28 -15.78 3.49
C PRO A 212 10.59 -15.03 3.75
N GLY A 213 10.98 -14.13 2.84
CA GLY A 213 12.21 -13.38 3.04
C GLY A 213 12.60 -12.48 1.87
N TRP A 214 13.72 -11.79 2.07
CA TRP A 214 14.29 -10.83 1.13
C TRP A 214 15.39 -11.44 0.29
N ILE A 215 15.34 -11.16 -1.01
CA ILE A 215 16.41 -11.47 -1.96
C ILE A 215 16.80 -10.20 -2.74
N THR A 216 18.05 -10.11 -3.17
CA THR A 216 18.49 -9.08 -4.11
C THR A 216 18.45 -9.65 -5.52
N SER A 217 17.91 -8.89 -6.46
CA SER A 217 17.72 -9.28 -7.85
C SER A 217 18.18 -8.17 -8.80
N ARG A 218 18.68 -8.58 -9.97
CA ARG A 218 19.01 -7.67 -11.07
C ARG A 218 18.11 -7.98 -12.25
N TRP A 219 17.26 -7.03 -12.60
CA TRP A 219 16.36 -7.21 -13.73
C TRP A 219 16.90 -6.55 -14.99
N PRO A 220 16.82 -7.23 -16.14
CA PRO A 220 17.18 -6.64 -17.42
C PRO A 220 16.38 -5.35 -17.67
N GLY A 221 17.06 -4.30 -18.09
CA GLY A 221 16.44 -2.99 -18.34
C GLY A 221 16.20 -2.11 -17.12
N ILE A 222 16.44 -2.61 -15.90
CA ILE A 222 16.38 -1.81 -14.67
C ILE A 222 17.81 -1.45 -14.22
N ALA A 223 18.06 -0.18 -14.02
CA ALA A 223 19.34 0.27 -13.48
C ALA A 223 19.42 -0.04 -11.98
N GLY A 224 20.49 -0.74 -11.56
CA GLY A 224 20.73 -1.08 -10.16
C GLY A 224 20.16 -2.43 -9.75
N GLU A 225 20.07 -2.63 -8.45
CA GLU A 225 19.56 -3.85 -7.85
C GLU A 225 18.19 -3.59 -7.22
N LEU A 226 17.32 -4.59 -7.28
CA LEU A 226 16.04 -4.62 -6.57
C LEU A 226 16.17 -5.45 -5.30
N ALA A 227 15.58 -4.98 -4.22
CA ALA A 227 15.26 -5.79 -3.07
C ALA A 227 13.84 -6.33 -3.27
N ILE A 228 13.67 -7.65 -3.26
CA ILE A 228 12.39 -8.32 -3.48
C ILE A 228 12.07 -9.12 -2.23
N TYR A 229 10.89 -8.92 -1.68
CA TYR A 229 10.33 -9.75 -0.63
C TYR A 229 9.40 -10.78 -1.23
N LEU A 230 9.59 -12.04 -0.87
CA LEU A 230 8.83 -13.16 -1.40
C LEU A 230 8.15 -13.92 -0.26
N ARG A 231 6.95 -14.40 -0.52
CA ARG A 231 6.18 -15.27 0.38
C ARG A 231 5.47 -16.34 -0.43
N ARG A 232 5.77 -17.61 -0.15
CA ARG A 232 5.01 -18.74 -0.68
C ARG A 232 3.77 -18.98 0.18
N ILE A 233 2.63 -19.23 -0.47
CA ILE A 233 1.37 -19.60 0.17
C ILE A 233 0.72 -20.77 -0.58
N GLU A 234 -0.20 -21.45 0.11
CA GLU A 234 -1.06 -22.48 -0.48
C GLU A 234 -2.49 -21.97 -0.48
N ALA A 235 -3.14 -21.94 -1.64
CA ALA A 235 -4.54 -21.54 -1.76
C ALA A 235 -5.20 -22.28 -2.94
N GLY A 236 -6.40 -22.81 -2.72
CA GLY A 236 -7.14 -23.57 -3.74
C GLY A 236 -6.42 -24.83 -4.23
N GLY A 237 -5.60 -25.48 -3.39
CA GLY A 237 -4.82 -26.66 -3.73
C GLY A 237 -3.61 -26.39 -4.63
N LYS A 238 -3.21 -25.13 -4.78
CA LYS A 238 -2.04 -24.69 -5.54
C LYS A 238 -1.09 -23.85 -4.71
N ALA A 239 0.21 -23.91 -5.04
CA ALA A 239 1.22 -23.03 -4.50
C ALA A 239 1.28 -21.72 -5.28
N TRP A 240 1.33 -20.61 -4.59
CA TRP A 240 1.50 -19.27 -5.14
C TRP A 240 2.68 -18.59 -4.48
N ILE A 241 3.43 -17.83 -5.26
CA ILE A 241 4.47 -16.96 -4.78
C ILE A 241 3.94 -15.52 -4.88
N VAL A 242 3.77 -14.87 -3.73
CA VAL A 242 3.40 -13.46 -3.65
C VAL A 242 4.67 -12.68 -3.37
N GLY A 243 4.98 -11.72 -4.22
CA GLY A 243 6.18 -10.91 -4.10
C GLY A 243 5.91 -9.41 -4.20
N GLY A 244 6.81 -8.64 -3.62
CA GLY A 244 6.84 -7.18 -3.75
C GLY A 244 8.28 -6.71 -3.83
N TRP A 245 8.51 -5.62 -4.54
CA TRP A 245 9.87 -5.12 -4.78
C TRP A 245 10.02 -3.66 -4.42
N MET A 246 11.27 -3.27 -4.21
CA MET A 246 11.70 -1.87 -4.13
C MET A 246 13.11 -1.76 -4.70
N PRO A 247 13.54 -0.57 -5.17
CA PRO A 247 14.95 -0.34 -5.44
C PRO A 247 15.75 -0.68 -4.19
N LYS A 248 16.87 -1.39 -4.36
CA LYS A 248 17.74 -1.69 -3.22
C LYS A 248 18.28 -0.37 -2.66
N PRO A 249 18.09 -0.08 -1.37
CA PRO A 249 18.68 1.11 -0.77
C PRO A 249 20.18 1.15 -1.02
N PRO A 250 20.75 2.33 -1.30
CA PRO A 250 22.20 2.49 -1.40
C PRO A 250 22.88 2.05 -0.08
N ALA A 251 24.16 1.70 -0.14
CA ALA A 251 24.95 1.51 1.07
C ALA A 251 24.88 2.78 1.93
N LYS A 252 25.03 2.65 3.26
CA LYS A 252 24.77 3.72 4.24
C LYS A 252 25.38 5.09 3.93
N ASP A 253 26.38 5.15 3.08
CA ASP A 253 27.15 6.37 2.75
C ASP A 253 26.85 6.91 1.34
N GLU A 254 25.93 6.31 0.57
CA GLU A 254 25.54 6.82 -0.74
C GLU A 254 24.20 7.58 -0.67
N PRO A 255 24.11 8.80 -1.27
CA PRO A 255 22.86 9.52 -1.31
C PRO A 255 21.82 8.77 -2.16
N TRP A 256 20.60 8.61 -1.63
CA TRP A 256 19.47 8.04 -2.35
C TRP A 256 19.19 8.84 -3.63
N ARG A 257 19.22 8.16 -4.77
CA ARG A 257 18.69 8.67 -6.04
C ARG A 257 17.49 7.84 -6.43
N ALA A 258 16.31 8.47 -6.54
CA ALA A 258 15.14 7.83 -7.11
C ALA A 258 15.48 7.36 -8.54
N SER A 259 15.52 6.05 -8.77
CA SER A 259 15.59 5.50 -10.12
C SER A 259 14.18 5.63 -10.71
N SER A 260 14.02 6.36 -11.79
CA SER A 260 12.78 6.35 -12.56
C SER A 260 12.62 4.97 -13.22
N LEU A 261 11.87 4.08 -12.57
CA LEU A 261 11.38 2.85 -13.19
C LEU A 261 10.28 3.24 -14.17
N SER A 262 10.63 3.48 -15.42
CA SER A 262 9.63 3.71 -16.47
C SER A 262 9.18 2.36 -17.02
N ALA A 263 7.88 2.08 -16.97
CA ALA A 263 7.26 0.88 -17.56
C ALA A 263 7.65 0.69 -19.05
N ALA A 264 7.97 1.78 -19.75
CA ALA A 264 8.43 1.75 -21.15
C ALA A 264 9.79 1.04 -21.36
N LYS A 265 10.56 0.79 -20.29
CA LYS A 265 11.87 0.11 -20.39
C LYS A 265 11.81 -1.39 -20.13
N LEU A 266 10.65 -1.93 -19.75
CA LEU A 266 10.46 -3.35 -19.44
C LEU A 266 9.69 -4.11 -20.53
N ALA A 267 9.25 -3.43 -21.58
CA ALA A 267 8.69 -4.09 -22.76
C ALA A 267 9.81 -4.70 -23.60
N PRO A 268 9.62 -5.94 -24.13
CA PRO A 268 10.58 -6.59 -25.01
C PRO A 268 10.79 -5.85 -26.32
#